data_981225e62ea4be33a775d340f47a0c26
#
_entry.id   981225e62ea4be33a775d340f47a0c26
#
_cell.length_a   1.000
_cell.length_b   1.000
_cell.length_c   1.000
_cell.angle_alpha   90.00
_cell.angle_beta   90.00
_cell.angle_gamma   90.00
#
_symmetry.space_group_name_H-M   'P 1'
#
loop_
_entity.id
_entity.type
_entity.pdbx_description
1 polymer ?
#
loop_
_entity_poly.entity_id
_entity_poly.type
_entity_poly.pdbx_seq_one_letter_code
_entity_poly.pdbx_strand_id
1 'polypeptide(L)'
;DLRTLRCFDESTRVITARATRDLLKGTRFPYITELDWGQSKSLSTAAGEIEITAFSVKHWGARTQRDTYRGYNGYLIERSDHRIIFAGDTAMTENFAALRRHGPIDIAIMSIGAYNPWIHSHCTPEQAIEMANAAGACFIVPVHHQTFRLSLEPLGEPIERFQTALSKTPERVALREIGETFVLP
;
A
#
# COMPACT_ATOMS: atom_id res chain seq x y z
N ASP A 1 -4.29 -9.07 10.97
CA ASP A 1 -5.01 -9.81 12.02
C ASP A 1 -6.05 -10.74 11.40
N LEU A 2 -5.96 -12.05 11.71
CA LEU A 2 -6.88 -13.07 11.20
C LEU A 2 -8.32 -12.88 11.68
N ARG A 3 -8.55 -12.26 12.84
CA ARG A 3 -9.91 -11.99 13.34
C ARG A 3 -10.61 -11.00 12.43
N THR A 4 -9.94 -9.94 12.03
CA THR A 4 -10.45 -8.94 11.07
C THR A 4 -10.74 -9.61 9.72
N LEU A 5 -9.82 -10.46 9.22
CA LEU A 5 -9.99 -11.14 7.94
C LEU A 5 -11.19 -12.11 7.94
N ARG A 6 -11.59 -12.65 9.09
CA ARG A 6 -12.79 -13.50 9.23
C ARG A 6 -14.11 -12.74 9.14
N CYS A 7 -14.08 -11.40 9.21
CA CYS A 7 -15.27 -10.56 9.01
C CYS A 7 -15.68 -10.42 7.54
N PHE A 8 -14.77 -10.74 6.61
CA PHE A 8 -15.09 -10.77 5.19
C PHE A 8 -15.79 -12.08 4.82
N ASP A 9 -16.68 -12.01 3.84
CA ASP A 9 -17.46 -13.17 3.40
C ASP A 9 -16.70 -14.05 2.38
N GLU A 10 -17.32 -15.16 2.01
CA GLU A 10 -16.75 -16.14 1.08
C GLU A 10 -16.69 -15.66 -0.38
N SER A 11 -17.36 -14.57 -0.74
CA SER A 11 -17.27 -13.96 -2.07
C SER A 11 -15.99 -13.13 -2.25
N THR A 12 -15.31 -12.80 -1.15
CA THR A 12 -14.10 -11.99 -1.16
C THR A 12 -12.95 -12.70 -1.87
N ARG A 13 -12.45 -12.09 -2.93
CA ARG A 13 -11.24 -12.54 -3.63
C ARG A 13 -10.01 -11.89 -3.02
N VAL A 14 -9.00 -12.69 -2.74
CA VAL A 14 -7.76 -12.21 -2.13
C VAL A 14 -6.62 -12.27 -3.13
N ILE A 15 -5.91 -11.16 -3.26
CA ILE A 15 -4.63 -11.08 -3.95
C ILE A 15 -3.56 -10.79 -2.91
N THR A 16 -2.49 -11.56 -2.93
CA THR A 16 -1.42 -11.47 -1.94
C THR A 16 -0.06 -11.75 -2.58
N ALA A 17 1.02 -11.55 -1.83
CA ALA A 17 2.36 -11.83 -2.30
C ALA A 17 2.67 -13.34 -2.30
N ARG A 18 3.68 -13.74 -3.07
CA ARG A 18 4.16 -15.11 -3.16
C ARG A 18 4.39 -15.74 -1.79
N ALA A 19 4.03 -17.03 -1.65
CA ALA A 19 4.24 -17.85 -0.46
C ALA A 19 3.59 -17.27 0.82
N THR A 20 2.41 -16.62 0.69
CA THR A 20 1.67 -16.07 1.84
C THR A 20 0.26 -16.64 2.00
N ARG A 21 -0.22 -17.45 1.04
CA ARG A 21 -1.54 -18.12 1.09
C ARG A 21 -1.74 -18.92 2.37
N ASP A 22 -0.72 -19.62 2.83
CA ASP A 22 -0.78 -20.45 4.04
C ASP A 22 -1.02 -19.64 5.31
N LEU A 23 -0.66 -18.34 5.34
CA LEU A 23 -0.96 -17.42 6.44
C LEU A 23 -2.46 -17.11 6.57
N LEU A 24 -3.23 -17.38 5.52
CA LEU A 24 -4.67 -17.15 5.47
C LEU A 24 -5.47 -18.42 5.83
N LYS A 25 -4.79 -19.50 6.26
CA LYS A 25 -5.47 -20.70 6.80
C LYS A 25 -6.35 -20.31 7.98
N GLY A 26 -7.62 -20.79 7.93
CA GLY A 26 -8.64 -20.44 8.93
C GLY A 26 -9.42 -19.17 8.65
N THR A 27 -9.22 -18.53 7.51
CA THR A 27 -10.18 -17.61 6.89
C THR A 27 -11.15 -18.36 5.99
N ARG A 28 -12.20 -17.68 5.50
CA ARG A 28 -13.21 -18.26 4.61
C ARG A 28 -12.93 -17.98 3.13
N PHE A 29 -11.77 -17.45 2.78
CA PHE A 29 -11.45 -17.08 1.41
C PHE A 29 -11.26 -18.29 0.51
N PRO A 30 -12.15 -18.56 -0.47
CA PRO A 30 -12.01 -19.71 -1.38
C PRO A 30 -11.02 -19.40 -2.52
N TYR A 31 -10.87 -18.11 -2.86
CA TYR A 31 -10.07 -17.68 -4.00
C TYR A 31 -8.93 -16.76 -3.54
N ILE A 32 -7.75 -17.34 -3.38
CA ILE A 32 -6.52 -16.64 -3.04
C ILE A 32 -5.56 -16.75 -4.22
N THR A 33 -5.17 -15.60 -4.79
CA THR A 33 -4.18 -15.51 -5.86
C THR A 33 -2.90 -14.92 -5.29
N GLU A 34 -1.79 -15.61 -5.49
CA GLU A 34 -0.47 -15.08 -5.15
C GLU A 34 0.17 -14.49 -6.40
N LEU A 35 0.77 -13.31 -6.27
CA LEU A 35 1.49 -12.63 -7.34
C LEU A 35 2.94 -12.41 -6.95
N ASP A 36 3.83 -12.69 -7.89
CA ASP A 36 5.22 -12.21 -7.90
C ASP A 36 5.28 -10.81 -8.53
N TRP A 37 6.38 -10.10 -8.32
CA TRP A 37 6.61 -8.80 -8.92
C TRP A 37 6.52 -8.85 -10.45
N GLY A 38 5.81 -7.93 -11.04
CA GLY A 38 5.55 -7.84 -12.46
C GLY A 38 4.39 -8.72 -12.95
N GLN A 39 3.78 -9.52 -12.08
CA GLN A 39 2.57 -10.28 -12.43
C GLN A 39 1.32 -9.47 -12.18
N SER A 40 0.32 -9.69 -13.03
CA SER A 40 -1.01 -9.06 -12.94
C SER A 40 -2.12 -10.10 -12.81
N LYS A 41 -3.24 -9.65 -12.27
CA LYS A 41 -4.50 -10.41 -12.19
C LYS A 41 -5.68 -9.50 -12.50
N SER A 42 -6.45 -9.86 -13.52
CA SER A 42 -7.73 -9.23 -13.82
C SER A 42 -8.84 -9.88 -13.00
N LEU A 43 -9.74 -9.05 -12.49
CA LEU A 43 -10.92 -9.43 -11.73
C LEU A 43 -12.15 -8.75 -12.33
N SER A 44 -13.16 -9.54 -12.72
CA SER A 44 -14.46 -9.00 -13.10
C SER A 44 -15.26 -8.68 -11.82
N THR A 45 -15.78 -7.46 -11.75
CA THR A 45 -16.63 -6.98 -10.66
C THR A 45 -17.93 -6.41 -11.20
N ALA A 46 -18.92 -6.17 -10.33
CA ALA A 46 -20.17 -5.50 -10.72
C ALA A 46 -19.93 -4.08 -11.30
N ALA A 47 -18.81 -3.45 -10.92
CA ALA A 47 -18.43 -2.10 -11.36
C ALA A 47 -17.46 -2.10 -12.57
N GLY A 48 -17.24 -3.26 -13.20
CA GLY A 48 -16.32 -3.43 -14.32
C GLY A 48 -15.10 -4.28 -13.99
N GLU A 49 -14.18 -4.35 -14.94
CA GLU A 49 -12.93 -5.08 -14.79
C GLU A 49 -11.91 -4.25 -14.02
N ILE A 50 -11.20 -4.90 -13.11
CA ILE A 50 -10.09 -4.34 -12.35
C ILE A 50 -8.85 -5.17 -12.64
N GLU A 51 -7.76 -4.53 -13.04
CA GLU A 51 -6.45 -5.16 -13.12
C GLU A 51 -5.60 -4.77 -11.91
N ILE A 52 -4.95 -5.77 -11.30
CA ILE A 52 -4.06 -5.58 -10.16
C ILE A 52 -2.69 -6.13 -10.53
N THR A 53 -1.70 -5.25 -10.59
CA THR A 53 -0.31 -5.58 -10.91
C THR A 53 0.56 -5.46 -9.67
N ALA A 54 1.25 -6.54 -9.31
CA ALA A 54 2.22 -6.52 -8.22
C ALA A 54 3.53 -5.88 -8.68
N PHE A 55 4.08 -4.96 -7.89
CA PHE A 55 5.39 -4.36 -8.18
C PHE A 55 6.35 -4.47 -6.99
N SER A 56 7.63 -4.33 -7.29
CA SER A 56 8.69 -4.44 -6.29
C SER A 56 8.72 -3.23 -5.36
N VAL A 57 8.73 -3.51 -4.07
CA VAL A 57 8.95 -2.56 -2.98
C VAL A 57 10.16 -3.02 -2.15
N LYS A 58 10.56 -2.24 -1.17
CA LYS A 58 11.71 -2.56 -0.31
C LYS A 58 11.24 -2.81 1.12
N HIS A 59 10.95 -4.08 1.40
CA HIS A 59 10.49 -4.55 2.71
C HIS A 59 11.02 -5.96 2.98
N TRP A 60 10.41 -6.70 3.86
CA TRP A 60 10.66 -8.10 4.13
C TRP A 60 9.34 -8.86 4.34
N GLY A 61 9.25 -10.09 3.84
CA GLY A 61 8.01 -10.88 3.90
C GLY A 61 7.93 -11.84 5.08
N ALA A 62 9.02 -12.04 5.80
CA ALA A 62 9.10 -12.99 6.89
C ALA A 62 8.15 -12.66 8.04
N ARG A 63 7.50 -13.70 8.60
CA ARG A 63 6.76 -13.63 9.88
C ARG A 63 7.59 -14.13 11.04
N THR A 64 8.61 -14.92 10.72
CA THR A 64 9.60 -15.45 11.65
C THR A 64 10.98 -15.42 10.98
N GLN A 65 12.04 -15.67 11.74
CA GLN A 65 13.39 -15.75 11.17
C GLN A 65 13.56 -16.90 10.14
N ARG A 66 12.64 -17.84 10.07
CA ARG A 66 12.73 -19.05 9.23
C ARG A 66 11.99 -18.95 7.90
N ASP A 67 11.10 -17.99 7.73
CA ASP A 67 10.23 -17.87 6.56
C ASP A 67 10.53 -16.62 5.70
N THR A 68 11.82 -16.30 5.56
CA THR A 68 12.33 -15.17 4.77
C THR A 68 12.06 -15.30 3.26
N TYR A 69 11.63 -16.47 2.80
CA TYR A 69 11.23 -16.74 1.42
C TYR A 69 9.90 -16.12 1.01
N ARG A 70 9.11 -15.62 1.97
CA ARG A 70 7.81 -15.00 1.68
C ARG A 70 7.95 -13.69 0.94
N GLY A 71 7.10 -13.50 -0.06
CA GLY A 71 7.04 -12.27 -0.82
C GLY A 71 6.39 -11.12 -0.06
N TYR A 72 6.56 -9.94 -0.62
CA TYR A 72 5.94 -8.69 -0.21
C TYR A 72 5.79 -7.80 -1.46
N ASN A 73 4.70 -7.08 -1.59
CA ASN A 73 4.35 -6.37 -2.81
C ASN A 73 3.82 -4.96 -2.50
N GLY A 74 4.10 -4.03 -3.43
CA GLY A 74 3.19 -2.96 -3.74
C GLY A 74 2.24 -3.40 -4.85
N TYR A 75 1.10 -2.73 -4.98
CA TYR A 75 0.11 -3.03 -6.01
C TYR A 75 -0.29 -1.77 -6.75
N LEU A 76 -0.29 -1.85 -8.08
CA LEU A 76 -0.97 -0.92 -8.96
C LEU A 76 -2.34 -1.50 -9.27
N ILE A 77 -3.39 -0.74 -8.99
CA ILE A 77 -4.79 -1.10 -9.20
C ILE A 77 -5.34 -0.21 -10.29
N GLU A 78 -5.76 -0.81 -11.40
CA GLU A 78 -6.23 -0.10 -12.59
C GLU A 78 -7.68 -0.48 -12.88
N ARG A 79 -8.51 0.53 -13.15
CA ARG A 79 -9.89 0.36 -13.56
C ARG A 79 -10.28 1.48 -14.51
N SER A 80 -10.58 1.14 -15.76
CA SER A 80 -10.82 2.14 -16.82
C SER A 80 -9.63 3.11 -16.90
N ASP A 81 -9.87 4.41 -16.70
CA ASP A 81 -8.83 5.43 -16.73
C ASP A 81 -8.24 5.77 -15.36
N HIS A 82 -8.71 5.10 -14.29
CA HIS A 82 -8.27 5.35 -12.92
C HIS A 82 -7.17 4.39 -12.48
N ARG A 83 -6.17 4.93 -11.78
CA ARG A 83 -5.02 4.19 -11.27
C ARG A 83 -4.72 4.56 -9.83
N ILE A 84 -4.63 3.53 -8.98
CA ILE A 84 -4.31 3.67 -7.56
C ILE A 84 -3.07 2.85 -7.26
N ILE A 85 -2.09 3.45 -6.60
CA ILE A 85 -0.97 2.74 -6.00
C ILE A 85 -1.34 2.42 -4.55
N PHE A 86 -1.19 1.15 -4.17
CA PHE A 86 -1.13 0.70 -2.78
C PHE A 86 0.29 0.23 -2.52
N ALA A 87 1.08 1.06 -1.82
CA ALA A 87 2.50 0.78 -1.62
C ALA A 87 2.76 -0.43 -0.71
N GLY A 88 1.83 -0.72 0.22
CA GLY A 88 2.14 -1.59 1.35
C GLY A 88 3.22 -0.94 2.23
N ASP A 89 3.93 -1.75 3.00
CA ASP A 89 5.08 -1.27 3.76
C ASP A 89 6.33 -1.29 2.89
N THR A 90 7.07 -0.19 2.86
CA THR A 90 8.28 -0.06 2.05
C THR A 90 9.26 0.97 2.62
N ALA A 91 10.55 0.69 2.52
CA ALA A 91 11.58 1.72 2.60
C ALA A 91 11.64 2.51 1.28
N MET A 92 12.42 3.59 1.27
CA MET A 92 12.69 4.38 0.07
C MET A 92 13.27 3.49 -1.06
N THR A 93 12.68 3.61 -2.26
CA THR A 93 13.09 2.87 -3.47
C THR A 93 12.74 3.67 -4.72
N GLU A 94 13.55 3.52 -5.77
CA GLU A 94 13.34 4.17 -7.08
C GLU A 94 12.26 3.48 -7.94
N ASN A 95 11.77 2.31 -7.53
CA ASN A 95 10.85 1.50 -8.32
C ASN A 95 9.52 2.20 -8.64
N PHE A 96 9.12 3.17 -7.83
CA PHE A 96 7.89 3.95 -8.04
C PHE A 96 7.93 4.78 -9.33
N ALA A 97 9.09 5.26 -9.75
CA ALA A 97 9.24 6.03 -10.99
C ALA A 97 8.82 5.23 -12.24
N ALA A 98 9.05 3.90 -12.23
CA ALA A 98 8.66 3.03 -13.33
C ALA A 98 7.14 2.91 -13.53
N LEU A 99 6.33 3.24 -12.51
CA LEU A 99 4.88 3.17 -12.59
C LEU A 99 4.29 4.25 -13.50
N ARG A 100 5.02 5.34 -13.80
CA ARG A 100 4.61 6.37 -14.77
C ARG A 100 4.30 5.81 -16.17
N ARG A 101 4.89 4.69 -16.54
CA ARG A 101 4.62 4.04 -17.84
C ARG A 101 3.17 3.60 -18.02
N HIS A 102 2.43 3.41 -16.92
CA HIS A 102 1.01 3.04 -16.95
C HIS A 102 0.08 4.24 -17.20
N GLY A 103 0.60 5.46 -17.17
CA GLY A 103 -0.14 6.71 -17.32
C GLY A 103 -0.27 7.49 -16.02
N PRO A 104 -1.17 8.49 -15.96
CA PRO A 104 -1.40 9.27 -14.74
C PRO A 104 -1.86 8.38 -13.59
N ILE A 105 -1.33 8.64 -12.41
CA ILE A 105 -1.73 7.97 -11.16
C ILE A 105 -2.64 8.93 -10.39
N ASP A 106 -3.86 8.52 -10.10
CA ASP A 106 -4.81 9.36 -9.35
C ASP A 106 -4.41 9.43 -7.88
N ILE A 107 -4.21 8.28 -7.24
CA ILE A 107 -3.95 8.17 -5.80
C ILE A 107 -2.76 7.26 -5.53
N ALA A 108 -1.88 7.69 -4.62
CA ALA A 108 -0.90 6.82 -3.98
C ALA A 108 -1.22 6.65 -2.49
N ILE A 109 -1.51 5.41 -2.08
CA ILE A 109 -1.70 5.04 -0.67
C ILE A 109 -0.32 4.62 -0.13
N MET A 110 0.25 5.44 0.75
CA MET A 110 1.65 5.36 1.19
C MET A 110 1.76 5.16 2.70
N SER A 111 2.55 4.18 3.13
CA SER A 111 2.93 4.06 4.54
C SER A 111 3.87 5.20 4.93
N ILE A 112 3.63 5.83 6.09
CA ILE A 112 4.42 6.97 6.57
C ILE A 112 4.99 6.80 7.98
N GLY A 113 4.81 5.64 8.61
CA GLY A 113 5.25 5.36 9.98
C GLY A 113 6.19 4.18 10.11
N ALA A 114 6.62 3.90 11.34
CA ALA A 114 7.51 2.81 11.72
C ALA A 114 8.94 2.92 11.15
N TYR A 115 9.44 4.14 10.88
CA TYR A 115 10.77 4.33 10.30
C TYR A 115 11.91 4.36 11.32
N ASN A 116 11.66 4.60 12.60
CA ASN A 116 12.70 4.69 13.62
C ASN A 116 12.66 3.47 14.57
N PRO A 117 13.60 2.51 14.52
CA PRO A 117 14.83 2.51 13.72
C PRO A 117 14.72 1.76 12.37
N TRP A 118 13.52 1.40 11.92
CA TRP A 118 13.29 0.46 10.82
C TRP A 118 13.39 1.09 9.42
N ILE A 119 14.20 2.13 9.24
CA ILE A 119 14.36 2.89 8.00
C ILE A 119 14.76 2.01 6.77
N HIS A 120 15.32 0.84 7.00
CA HIS A 120 15.66 -0.10 5.92
C HIS A 120 14.46 -0.87 5.36
N SER A 121 13.32 -0.84 6.07
CA SER A 121 12.06 -1.52 5.71
C SER A 121 10.88 -0.56 5.64
N HIS A 122 10.99 0.63 6.21
CA HIS A 122 9.96 1.67 6.24
C HIS A 122 10.55 3.00 5.80
N CYS A 123 9.73 3.88 5.25
CA CYS A 123 10.15 5.21 4.80
C CYS A 123 9.66 6.30 5.74
N THR A 124 10.34 7.44 5.73
CA THR A 124 9.84 8.65 6.38
C THR A 124 8.67 9.25 5.58
N PRO A 125 7.85 10.12 6.18
CA PRO A 125 6.77 10.82 5.47
C PRO A 125 7.25 11.55 4.21
N GLU A 126 8.42 12.20 4.26
CA GLU A 126 9.00 12.93 3.12
C GLU A 126 9.41 11.96 2.00
N GLN A 127 10.00 10.81 2.34
CA GLN A 127 10.35 9.77 1.37
C GLN A 127 9.10 9.14 0.73
N ALA A 128 8.01 8.97 1.49
CA ALA A 128 6.73 8.52 0.95
C ALA A 128 6.18 9.51 -0.09
N ILE A 129 6.24 10.81 0.19
CA ILE A 129 5.86 11.87 -0.75
C ILE A 129 6.77 11.86 -1.99
N GLU A 130 8.08 11.69 -1.80
CA GLU A 130 9.05 11.60 -2.91
C GLU A 130 8.73 10.43 -3.84
N MET A 131 8.45 9.23 -3.30
CA MET A 131 8.05 8.06 -4.09
C MET A 131 6.72 8.28 -4.83
N ALA A 132 5.72 8.88 -4.18
CA ALA A 132 4.45 9.23 -4.81
C ALA A 132 4.65 10.24 -5.94
N ASN A 133 5.51 11.25 -5.77
CA ASN A 133 5.89 12.22 -6.79
C ASN A 133 6.64 11.55 -7.96
N ALA A 134 7.56 10.62 -7.65
CA ALA A 134 8.27 9.85 -8.67
C ALA A 134 7.31 9.02 -9.53
N ALA A 135 6.25 8.46 -8.95
CA ALA A 135 5.19 7.76 -9.67
C ALA A 135 4.26 8.71 -10.45
N GLY A 136 4.26 10.01 -10.14
CA GLY A 136 3.35 11.00 -10.75
C GLY A 136 1.96 11.01 -10.16
N ALA A 137 1.80 10.64 -8.88
CA ALA A 137 0.50 10.63 -8.22
C ALA A 137 -0.03 12.04 -7.98
N CYS A 138 -1.33 12.23 -8.30
CA CYS A 138 -2.04 13.50 -8.05
C CYS A 138 -2.33 13.66 -6.56
N PHE A 139 -2.89 12.64 -5.94
CA PHE A 139 -3.29 12.64 -4.53
C PHE A 139 -2.51 11.59 -3.74
N ILE A 140 -2.37 11.82 -2.42
CA ILE A 140 -1.67 10.90 -1.52
C ILE A 140 -2.57 10.62 -0.32
N VAL A 141 -2.71 9.34 0.03
CA VAL A 141 -3.36 8.88 1.27
C VAL A 141 -2.28 8.35 2.20
N PRO A 142 -2.02 9.01 3.33
CA PRO A 142 -1.10 8.52 4.34
C PRO A 142 -1.74 7.36 5.12
N VAL A 143 -1.01 6.27 5.30
CA VAL A 143 -1.42 5.12 6.11
C VAL A 143 -0.28 4.65 7.02
N HIS A 144 -0.53 3.64 7.85
CA HIS A 144 0.47 3.05 8.75
C HIS A 144 0.99 4.04 9.80
N HIS A 145 0.08 4.85 10.38
CA HIS A 145 0.37 5.80 11.45
C HIS A 145 -0.79 5.85 12.47
N GLN A 146 -0.55 6.40 13.65
CA GLN A 146 -1.53 6.72 14.71
C GLN A 146 -2.44 5.56 15.21
N THR A 147 -2.20 4.32 14.82
CA THR A 147 -3.02 3.17 15.25
C THR A 147 -2.31 2.33 16.31
N PHE A 148 -1.06 1.96 16.06
CA PHE A 148 -0.23 1.18 16.97
C PHE A 148 1.15 1.83 17.11
N ARG A 149 1.73 1.74 18.31
CA ARG A 149 3.12 2.12 18.51
C ARG A 149 4.03 0.96 18.07
N LEU A 150 4.52 1.01 16.85
CA LEU A 150 5.36 -0.02 16.23
C LEU A 150 6.87 0.31 16.27
N SER A 151 7.22 1.55 16.67
CA SER A 151 8.54 2.14 16.50
C SER A 151 8.82 3.17 17.59
N LEU A 152 9.93 3.86 17.49
CA LEU A 152 10.40 4.79 18.52
C LEU A 152 9.97 6.24 18.30
N GLU A 153 9.56 6.61 17.07
CA GLU A 153 9.03 7.96 16.83
C GLU A 153 7.72 8.18 17.60
N PRO A 154 7.45 9.43 18.03
CA PRO A 154 6.17 9.81 18.63
C PRO A 154 4.99 9.47 17.72
N LEU A 155 3.87 9.01 18.29
CA LEU A 155 2.72 8.51 17.53
C LEU A 155 2.15 9.55 16.56
N GLY A 156 2.19 10.85 16.88
CA GLY A 156 1.71 11.95 16.05
C GLY A 156 2.75 12.47 15.02
N GLU A 157 4.04 12.18 15.23
CA GLU A 157 5.11 12.74 14.40
C GLU A 157 4.95 12.40 12.89
N PRO A 158 4.62 11.17 12.48
CA PRO A 158 4.52 10.86 11.06
C PRO A 158 3.52 11.72 10.31
N ILE A 159 2.31 11.93 10.85
CA ILE A 159 1.29 12.74 10.19
C ILE A 159 1.61 14.23 10.23
N GLU A 160 2.21 14.74 11.31
CA GLU A 160 2.65 16.13 11.42
C GLU A 160 3.73 16.46 10.38
N ARG A 161 4.72 15.58 10.21
CA ARG A 161 5.77 15.71 9.19
C ARG A 161 5.19 15.64 7.77
N PHE A 162 4.26 14.69 7.53
CA PHE A 162 3.60 14.54 6.24
C PHE A 162 2.83 15.81 5.84
N GLN A 163 2.03 16.36 6.76
CA GLN A 163 1.28 17.60 6.54
C GLN A 163 2.21 18.81 6.35
N THR A 164 3.29 18.88 7.12
CA THR A 164 4.30 19.94 6.98
C THR A 164 4.97 19.90 5.61
N ALA A 165 5.36 18.71 5.14
CA ALA A 165 5.99 18.53 3.85
C ALA A 165 5.07 18.90 2.67
N LEU A 166 3.75 18.72 2.82
CA LEU A 166 2.72 19.10 1.84
C LEU A 166 2.06 20.47 2.12
N SER A 167 2.61 21.28 3.02
CA SER A 167 2.00 22.56 3.41
C SER A 167 1.77 23.55 2.24
N LYS A 168 2.53 23.44 1.15
CA LYS A 168 2.35 24.24 -0.07
C LYS A 168 1.33 23.66 -1.06
N THR A 169 0.93 22.41 -0.88
CA THR A 169 -0.02 21.67 -1.74
C THR A 169 -0.95 20.80 -0.89
N PRO A 170 -1.63 21.38 0.11
CA PRO A 170 -2.43 20.62 1.06
C PRO A 170 -3.63 19.90 0.42
N GLU A 171 -4.07 20.36 -0.75
CA GLU A 171 -5.12 19.73 -1.56
C GLU A 171 -4.75 18.33 -2.06
N ARG A 172 -3.47 17.99 -2.08
CA ARG A 172 -2.99 16.66 -2.48
C ARG A 172 -3.20 15.58 -1.41
N VAL A 173 -3.51 15.96 -0.18
CA VAL A 173 -3.85 15.02 0.89
C VAL A 173 -5.31 14.59 0.71
N ALA A 174 -5.53 13.40 0.18
CA ALA A 174 -6.86 12.91 -0.17
C ALA A 174 -7.72 12.61 1.07
N LEU A 175 -7.14 12.05 2.13
CA LEU A 175 -7.80 11.73 3.40
C LEU A 175 -6.98 12.24 4.58
N ARG A 176 -7.64 12.90 5.52
CA ARG A 176 -7.00 13.51 6.70
C ARG A 176 -7.43 12.86 8.01
N GLU A 177 -8.65 12.33 8.03
CA GLU A 177 -9.24 11.75 9.23
C GLU A 177 -9.82 10.37 8.99
N ILE A 178 -9.94 9.57 10.04
CA ILE A 178 -10.55 8.24 9.99
C ILE A 178 -12.05 8.38 9.72
N GLY A 179 -12.54 7.64 8.72
CA GLY A 179 -13.95 7.66 8.32
C GLY A 179 -14.29 8.71 7.26
N GLU A 180 -13.33 9.55 6.88
CA GLU A 180 -13.49 10.49 5.77
C GLU A 180 -13.64 9.76 4.43
N THR A 181 -14.42 10.33 3.51
CA THR A 181 -14.58 9.84 2.14
C THR A 181 -13.97 10.83 1.17
N PHE A 182 -13.10 10.34 0.31
CA PHE A 182 -12.53 11.12 -0.80
C PHE A 182 -13.16 10.67 -2.11
N VAL A 183 -13.61 11.64 -2.90
CA VAL A 183 -14.10 11.43 -4.27
C VAL A 183 -13.13 12.11 -5.22
N LEU A 184 -12.64 11.38 -6.21
CA LEU A 184 -11.79 11.96 -7.27
C LEU A 184 -12.57 13.06 -8.00
N PRO A 185 -11.94 14.22 -8.21
CA PRO A 185 -12.55 15.35 -8.91
C PRO A 185 -12.77 15.08 -10.39
#